data_1879ef6a7fa3df921f4dd473a3abbde7
#
_entry.id   1879ef6a7fa3df921f4dd473a3abbde7
#
_cell.length_a   1.000
_cell.length_b   1.000
_cell.length_c   1.000
_cell.angle_alpha   90.00
_cell.angle_beta   90.00
_cell.angle_gamma   90.00
#
_symmetry.space_group_name_H-M   'P 1'
#
loop_
_entity.id
_entity.type
_entity.pdbx_description
1 polymer ?
#
loop_
_entity_poly.entity_id
_entity_poly.type
_entity_poly.pdbx_seq_one_letter_code
_entity_poly.pdbx_strand_id
1 'polypeptide(L)'
;MTVDHVCGASQLASAMRKLTWSSLVRTQKRPLPLSIEYFGNLGTSETLDISFTPTVPASGSSNSWTMDIRDSAQGGAVIGQYALTFDSTRANGGTLASVNTLAGGAYNAANGTITLNVAGGPLTMTIGKLGDGNGLTQLSDSFAPTSITKDGSPVGNLTAVEVDDNGYITATYDTGFTRRIYQIPVVDVPNPNGLISLNNQTFQVSPQSGSFFLWNAGDGPTGAVVGYAREGSATDVAAELTNLIQTQRAYSSNAKVIQTVDEMLQETTNIKR
;
A
#
# COMPACT_ATOMS: atom_id res chain seq x y z
N MET A 1 2.93 -23.52 5.95
CA MET A 1 2.69 -22.22 5.33
C MET A 1 1.24 -21.88 5.64
N THR A 2 1.02 -21.37 6.84
CA THR A 2 -0.30 -20.95 7.34
C THR A 2 -0.56 -19.56 6.80
N VAL A 3 -1.48 -19.47 5.88
CA VAL A 3 -2.03 -18.19 5.44
C VAL A 3 -2.97 -17.75 6.57
N ASP A 4 -2.47 -16.89 7.46
CA ASP A 4 -3.33 -16.16 8.38
C ASP A 4 -4.21 -15.24 7.53
N HIS A 5 -5.41 -15.72 7.28
CA HIS A 5 -6.52 -14.93 6.77
C HIS A 5 -7.00 -14.04 7.92
N VAL A 6 -6.22 -13.02 8.25
CA VAL A 6 -6.72 -11.90 9.04
C VAL A 6 -7.54 -11.04 8.08
N CYS A 7 -8.76 -11.49 7.81
CA CYS A 7 -9.81 -10.62 7.33
C CYS A 7 -10.18 -9.71 8.51
N GLY A 8 -9.35 -8.72 8.77
CA GLY A 8 -9.60 -7.72 9.79
C GLY A 8 -10.83 -6.93 9.40
N ALA A 9 -11.74 -6.76 10.36
CA ALA A 9 -12.83 -5.80 10.26
C ALA A 9 -12.27 -4.48 9.73
N SER A 10 -12.94 -3.92 8.72
CA SER A 10 -12.56 -2.66 8.11
C SER A 10 -12.46 -1.57 9.18
N GLN A 11 -11.31 -0.96 9.32
CA GLN A 11 -11.13 0.21 10.16
C GLN A 11 -11.61 1.43 9.37
N LEU A 12 -12.72 2.02 9.81
CA LEU A 12 -13.10 3.34 9.35
C LEU A 12 -12.28 4.38 10.11
N ALA A 13 -11.15 4.79 9.55
CA ALA A 13 -10.47 5.99 9.99
C ALA A 13 -11.23 7.20 9.44
N SER A 14 -12.32 7.58 10.11
CA SER A 14 -13.04 8.81 9.80
C SER A 14 -12.43 9.95 10.61
N ALA A 15 -11.50 10.69 10.02
CA ALA A 15 -11.19 12.02 10.49
C ALA A 15 -12.33 12.93 10.04
N MET A 16 -13.43 12.98 10.82
CA MET A 16 -14.48 13.98 10.63
C MET A 16 -13.89 15.36 10.94
N ARG A 17 -13.37 16.03 9.91
CA ARG A 17 -12.96 17.42 10.04
C ARG A 17 -14.20 18.31 9.91
N LYS A 18 -14.52 18.97 11.01
CA LYS A 18 -15.42 20.13 11.07
C LYS A 18 -16.87 19.88 10.64
N LEU A 19 -17.68 19.42 11.56
CA LEU A 19 -19.15 19.54 11.45
C LEU A 19 -19.56 20.95 11.86
N THR A 20 -20.04 21.75 10.91
CA THR A 20 -20.47 23.12 11.17
C THR A 20 -22.00 23.17 11.18
N TRP A 21 -22.59 23.89 12.14
CA TRP A 21 -24.01 23.87 12.44
C TRP A 21 -24.61 25.27 12.28
N SER A 22 -25.74 25.38 11.58
CA SER A 22 -26.43 26.69 11.50
C SER A 22 -27.25 26.96 12.76
N SER A 23 -27.41 28.24 13.12
CA SER A 23 -28.22 28.70 14.24
C SER A 23 -29.73 28.30 14.15
N LEU A 24 -30.20 27.98 12.96
CA LEU A 24 -31.55 27.51 12.68
C LEU A 24 -31.86 26.12 13.24
N VAL A 25 -30.84 25.30 13.49
CA VAL A 25 -31.01 23.94 14.02
C VAL A 25 -31.30 23.95 15.53
N ARG A 26 -31.01 25.04 16.22
CA ARG A 26 -31.20 25.18 17.68
C ARG A 26 -32.66 25.11 18.12
N THR A 27 -33.60 25.37 17.22
CA THR A 27 -35.05 25.40 17.53
C THR A 27 -35.79 24.13 17.08
N GLN A 28 -35.17 23.28 16.27
CA GLN A 28 -35.85 22.06 15.77
C GLN A 28 -35.09 20.80 16.23
N LYS A 29 -35.81 19.88 16.88
CA LYS A 29 -35.34 18.52 17.22
C LYS A 29 -35.13 17.62 15.98
N ARG A 30 -34.72 18.17 14.84
CA ARG A 30 -34.51 17.36 13.64
C ARG A 30 -33.14 16.69 13.75
N PRO A 31 -33.09 15.36 13.65
CA PRO A 31 -31.82 14.66 13.59
C PRO A 31 -31.09 15.04 12.27
N LEU A 32 -29.78 15.17 12.35
CA LEU A 32 -28.92 15.39 11.20
C LEU A 32 -28.36 14.04 10.74
N PRO A 33 -28.75 13.58 9.56
CA PRO A 33 -28.31 12.30 9.05
C PRO A 33 -26.93 12.42 8.40
N LEU A 34 -26.14 11.37 8.55
CA LEU A 34 -24.88 11.14 7.86
C LEU A 34 -24.78 9.66 7.53
N SER A 35 -24.75 9.32 6.25
CA SER A 35 -24.58 7.94 5.80
C SER A 35 -23.13 7.72 5.35
N ILE A 36 -22.48 6.69 5.87
CA ILE A 36 -21.11 6.33 5.57
C ILE A 36 -21.09 4.89 5.04
N GLU A 37 -20.62 4.73 3.82
CA GLU A 37 -20.41 3.41 3.25
C GLU A 37 -19.19 2.72 3.89
N TYR A 38 -19.34 1.45 4.22
CA TYR A 38 -18.25 0.56 4.62
C TYR A 38 -18.33 -0.76 3.85
N PHE A 39 -17.27 -1.55 3.87
CA PHE A 39 -17.23 -2.84 3.17
C PHE A 39 -17.19 -3.97 4.18
N GLY A 40 -18.08 -4.93 3.99
CA GLY A 40 -18.12 -6.16 4.77
C GLY A 40 -16.92 -7.09 4.48
N ASN A 41 -16.81 -8.18 5.23
CA ASN A 41 -15.72 -9.16 5.06
C ASN A 41 -15.68 -9.81 3.67
N LEU A 42 -16.79 -9.80 2.95
CA LEU A 42 -16.90 -10.28 1.58
C LEU A 42 -16.75 -9.14 0.55
N GLY A 43 -16.42 -7.91 1.00
CA GLY A 43 -16.32 -6.73 0.16
C GLY A 43 -17.66 -6.21 -0.36
N THR A 44 -18.77 -6.65 0.23
CA THR A 44 -20.10 -6.09 -0.04
C THR A 44 -20.20 -4.70 0.55
N SER A 45 -20.80 -3.77 -0.20
CA SER A 45 -21.05 -2.41 0.26
C SER A 45 -22.21 -2.39 1.22
N GLU A 46 -21.99 -1.85 2.41
CA GLU A 46 -22.95 -1.65 3.47
C GLU A 46 -22.88 -0.21 3.95
N THR A 47 -23.89 0.24 4.70
CA THR A 47 -23.99 1.63 5.13
C THR A 47 -24.16 1.74 6.64
N LEU A 48 -23.37 2.61 7.25
CA LEU A 48 -23.61 3.12 8.60
C LEU A 48 -24.43 4.40 8.51
N ASP A 49 -25.63 4.38 9.02
CA ASP A 49 -26.49 5.56 9.14
C ASP A 49 -26.33 6.18 10.53
N ILE A 50 -25.67 7.33 10.56
CA ILE A 50 -25.39 8.09 11.76
C ILE A 50 -26.38 9.24 11.83
N SER A 51 -27.05 9.39 12.96
CA SER A 51 -27.95 10.52 13.19
C SER A 51 -27.57 11.27 14.45
N PHE A 52 -27.44 12.59 14.33
CA PHE A 52 -27.15 13.48 15.44
C PHE A 52 -28.43 14.22 15.85
N THR A 53 -28.91 13.98 17.04
CA THR A 53 -30.11 14.61 17.60
C THR A 53 -29.75 15.59 18.71
N PRO A 54 -30.07 16.90 18.58
CA PRO A 54 -29.75 17.87 19.61
C PRO A 54 -30.61 17.68 20.86
N THR A 55 -30.00 17.83 22.02
CA THR A 55 -30.75 17.92 23.29
C THR A 55 -31.17 19.38 23.48
N VAL A 56 -32.48 19.65 23.28
CA VAL A 56 -33.01 21.01 23.44
C VAL A 56 -33.65 21.15 24.81
N PRO A 57 -33.07 21.97 25.73
CA PRO A 57 -33.67 22.22 27.05
C PRO A 57 -34.92 23.13 26.93
N ALA A 58 -35.77 23.12 27.93
CA ALA A 58 -36.97 23.94 27.97
C ALA A 58 -36.64 25.47 27.95
N SER A 59 -35.51 25.86 28.47
CA SER A 59 -35.01 27.22 28.44
C SER A 59 -33.48 27.23 28.29
N GLY A 60 -32.93 28.20 27.53
CA GLY A 60 -31.51 28.33 27.26
C GLY A 60 -31.06 27.51 26.07
N SER A 61 -29.77 27.24 25.94
CA SER A 61 -29.11 26.45 24.90
C SER A 61 -28.34 25.30 25.52
N SER A 62 -28.27 24.15 24.89
CA SER A 62 -27.36 23.09 25.25
C SER A 62 -26.40 22.83 24.10
N ASN A 63 -25.17 22.41 24.43
CA ASN A 63 -24.18 21.92 23.47
C ASN A 63 -24.12 20.39 23.50
N SER A 64 -25.24 19.75 23.89
CA SER A 64 -25.33 18.31 24.07
C SER A 64 -26.14 17.69 22.92
N TRP A 65 -25.65 16.57 22.43
CA TRP A 65 -26.21 15.84 21.30
C TRP A 65 -26.23 14.34 21.59
N THR A 66 -27.18 13.65 21.01
CA THR A 66 -27.17 12.19 20.96
C THR A 66 -26.79 11.76 19.53
N MET A 67 -25.76 10.95 19.43
CA MET A 67 -25.33 10.30 18.18
C MET A 67 -25.80 8.87 18.20
N ASP A 68 -26.69 8.51 17.28
CA ASP A 68 -27.15 7.14 17.05
C ASP A 68 -26.51 6.61 15.80
N ILE A 69 -25.97 5.38 15.85
CA ILE A 69 -25.32 4.70 14.73
C ILE A 69 -26.11 3.43 14.45
N ARG A 70 -26.54 3.28 13.19
CA ARG A 70 -27.30 2.14 12.70
C ARG A 70 -26.55 1.45 11.60
N ASP A 71 -26.67 0.13 11.53
CA ASP A 71 -26.02 -0.70 10.50
C ASP A 71 -27.08 -1.24 9.53
N SER A 72 -26.90 -0.96 8.22
CA SER A 72 -27.80 -1.48 7.17
C SER A 72 -27.77 -3.00 7.12
N ALA A 73 -26.60 -3.61 7.29
CA ALA A 73 -26.40 -5.05 7.27
C ALA A 73 -27.11 -5.78 8.43
N GLN A 74 -27.47 -5.04 9.50
CA GLN A 74 -28.25 -5.55 10.64
C GLN A 74 -29.69 -5.06 10.62
N GLY A 75 -30.26 -4.75 9.46
CA GLY A 75 -31.63 -4.29 9.30
C GLY A 75 -31.89 -2.90 9.88
N GLY A 76 -30.89 -2.05 10.00
CA GLY A 76 -30.97 -0.71 10.57
C GLY A 76 -31.03 -0.69 12.10
N ALA A 77 -30.61 -1.75 12.77
CA ALA A 77 -30.51 -1.78 14.23
C ALA A 77 -29.50 -0.75 14.73
N VAL A 78 -29.79 -0.17 15.92
CA VAL A 78 -28.83 0.73 16.60
C VAL A 78 -27.70 -0.11 17.18
N ILE A 79 -26.50 0.06 16.66
CA ILE A 79 -25.27 -0.64 17.09
C ILE A 79 -24.40 0.21 18.02
N GLY A 80 -24.66 1.52 18.07
CA GLY A 80 -23.96 2.44 18.95
C GLY A 80 -24.82 3.67 19.25
N GLN A 81 -24.78 4.11 20.51
CA GLN A 81 -25.43 5.36 20.95
C GLN A 81 -24.51 6.10 21.91
N TYR A 82 -24.27 7.38 21.64
CA TYR A 82 -23.35 8.20 22.40
C TYR A 82 -23.94 9.57 22.70
N ALA A 83 -23.80 10.01 23.96
CA ALA A 83 -24.11 11.39 24.34
C ALA A 83 -22.82 12.23 24.20
N LEU A 84 -22.88 13.20 23.30
CA LEU A 84 -21.78 14.11 22.98
C LEU A 84 -22.04 15.45 23.64
N THR A 85 -21.02 16.06 24.26
CA THR A 85 -21.09 17.44 24.75
C THR A 85 -19.94 18.21 24.15
N PHE A 86 -20.23 19.41 23.62
CA PHE A 86 -19.24 20.29 23.02
C PHE A 86 -18.89 21.44 23.96
N ASP A 87 -17.65 21.88 23.93
CA ASP A 87 -17.14 22.97 24.76
C ASP A 87 -17.72 24.32 24.28
N SER A 88 -18.14 25.15 25.22
CA SER A 88 -18.62 26.50 24.96
C SER A 88 -17.64 27.60 25.41
N THR A 89 -16.46 27.22 25.91
CA THR A 89 -15.45 28.19 26.38
C THR A 89 -14.78 28.90 25.21
N ARG A 90 -14.20 30.07 25.49
CA ARG A 90 -13.49 30.83 24.45
C ARG A 90 -12.23 30.13 23.93
N ALA A 91 -11.61 29.30 24.75
CA ALA A 91 -10.34 28.65 24.42
C ALA A 91 -10.56 27.45 23.48
N ASN A 92 -11.58 26.60 23.78
CA ASN A 92 -11.82 25.34 23.08
C ASN A 92 -13.21 25.26 22.48
N GLY A 93 -13.88 26.40 22.29
CA GLY A 93 -15.27 26.44 21.86
C GLY A 93 -15.55 25.67 20.58
N GLY A 94 -16.55 24.84 20.65
CA GLY A 94 -16.99 23.99 19.56
C GLY A 94 -16.28 22.65 19.45
N THR A 95 -15.22 22.38 20.24
CA THR A 95 -14.59 21.07 20.28
C THR A 95 -15.35 20.07 21.16
N LEU A 96 -15.07 18.80 21.01
CA LEU A 96 -15.68 17.73 21.79
C LEU A 96 -15.16 17.81 23.25
N ALA A 97 -16.07 18.06 24.21
CA ALA A 97 -15.73 18.15 25.64
C ALA A 97 -15.91 16.81 26.35
N SER A 98 -16.95 16.06 26.02
CA SER A 98 -17.17 14.70 26.57
C SER A 98 -17.92 13.81 25.62
N VAL A 99 -17.65 12.51 25.74
CA VAL A 99 -18.35 11.43 25.04
C VAL A 99 -18.76 10.38 26.07
N ASN A 100 -20.06 10.22 26.29
CA ASN A 100 -20.61 9.20 27.17
C ASN A 100 -21.28 8.12 26.34
N THR A 101 -20.81 6.88 26.47
CA THR A 101 -21.40 5.72 25.79
C THR A 101 -22.73 5.35 26.47
N LEU A 102 -23.82 5.36 25.70
CA LEU A 102 -25.13 4.91 26.16
C LEU A 102 -25.39 3.46 25.73
N ALA A 103 -24.94 3.10 24.51
CA ALA A 103 -24.99 1.74 24.00
C ALA A 103 -23.85 1.52 22.99
N GLY A 104 -23.39 0.28 22.84
CA GLY A 104 -22.28 -0.08 21.95
C GLY A 104 -20.93 -0.10 22.63
N GLY A 105 -19.85 -0.02 21.85
CA GLY A 105 -18.48 -0.04 22.36
C GLY A 105 -18.07 1.27 23.03
N ALA A 106 -17.19 1.18 24.03
CA ALA A 106 -16.74 2.34 24.78
C ALA A 106 -15.93 3.31 23.93
N TYR A 107 -16.05 4.61 24.22
CA TYR A 107 -15.16 5.62 23.64
C TYR A 107 -13.78 5.59 24.27
N ASN A 108 -12.76 5.55 23.44
CA ASN A 108 -11.36 5.63 23.84
C ASN A 108 -10.86 7.06 23.71
N ALA A 109 -10.72 7.77 24.83
CA ALA A 109 -10.29 9.17 24.86
C ALA A 109 -8.82 9.38 24.40
N ALA A 110 -7.96 8.37 24.51
CA ALA A 110 -6.56 8.49 24.10
C ALA A 110 -6.42 8.61 22.57
N ASN A 111 -7.27 7.87 21.83
CA ASN A 111 -7.22 7.80 20.37
C ASN A 111 -8.38 8.56 19.69
N GLY A 112 -9.43 8.91 20.44
CA GLY A 112 -10.64 9.51 19.88
C GLY A 112 -11.50 8.52 19.09
N THR A 113 -11.46 7.22 19.44
CA THR A 113 -12.08 6.13 18.69
C THR A 113 -13.23 5.49 19.45
N ILE A 114 -14.19 4.94 18.71
CA ILE A 114 -15.24 4.05 19.19
C ILE A 114 -15.16 2.73 18.43
N THR A 115 -15.51 1.63 19.08
CA THR A 115 -15.60 0.30 18.46
C THR A 115 -17.04 -0.08 18.29
N LEU A 116 -17.46 -0.38 17.07
CA LEU A 116 -18.82 -0.78 16.71
C LEU A 116 -18.82 -2.25 16.29
N ASN A 117 -19.83 -3.00 16.66
CA ASN A 117 -20.03 -4.38 16.22
C ASN A 117 -21.00 -4.37 15.03
N VAL A 118 -20.45 -4.27 13.82
CA VAL A 118 -21.22 -4.41 12.57
C VAL A 118 -21.39 -5.89 12.22
N ALA A 119 -22.22 -6.20 11.23
CA ALA A 119 -22.47 -7.58 10.81
C ALA A 119 -21.18 -8.35 10.42
N GLY A 120 -20.18 -7.66 9.90
CA GLY A 120 -18.87 -8.21 9.53
C GLY A 120 -17.87 -8.37 10.68
N GLY A 121 -18.21 -7.97 11.91
CA GLY A 121 -17.31 -8.00 13.07
C GLY A 121 -17.04 -6.60 13.66
N PRO A 122 -15.99 -6.44 14.50
CA PRO A 122 -15.69 -5.16 15.11
C PRO A 122 -15.14 -4.17 14.09
N LEU A 123 -15.71 -2.95 14.08
CA LEU A 123 -15.30 -1.82 13.26
C LEU A 123 -14.88 -0.68 14.16
N THR A 124 -13.71 -0.09 13.92
CA THR A 124 -13.22 1.07 14.67
C THR A 124 -13.49 2.35 13.92
N MET A 125 -14.20 3.29 14.52
CA MET A 125 -14.47 4.61 13.95
C MET A 125 -13.82 5.70 14.80
N THR A 126 -13.07 6.61 14.15
CA THR A 126 -12.46 7.77 14.81
C THR A 126 -13.41 8.96 14.72
N ILE A 127 -13.88 9.45 15.86
CA ILE A 127 -14.75 10.62 15.96
C ILE A 127 -14.02 11.89 16.44
N GLY A 128 -12.79 11.73 16.93
CA GLY A 128 -11.93 12.82 17.44
C GLY A 128 -11.64 12.71 18.91
N LYS A 129 -10.51 13.29 19.32
CA LYS A 129 -10.09 13.40 20.73
C LYS A 129 -10.82 14.56 21.40
N LEU A 130 -10.93 14.49 22.72
CA LEU A 130 -11.46 15.60 23.52
C LEU A 130 -10.56 16.84 23.38
N GLY A 131 -11.17 17.99 23.12
CA GLY A 131 -10.46 19.25 22.93
C GLY A 131 -9.73 19.43 21.61
N ASP A 132 -9.81 18.44 20.68
CA ASP A 132 -9.18 18.51 19.37
C ASP A 132 -10.13 19.11 18.32
N GLY A 133 -9.67 20.12 17.61
CA GLY A 133 -10.41 20.74 16.50
C GLY A 133 -10.43 19.91 15.20
N ASN A 134 -9.72 18.80 15.14
CA ASN A 134 -9.68 17.90 13.96
C ASN A 134 -10.75 16.79 13.97
N GLY A 135 -11.51 16.66 15.06
CA GLY A 135 -12.60 15.70 15.18
C GLY A 135 -13.98 16.32 14.92
N LEU A 136 -15.00 15.74 15.57
CA LEU A 136 -16.34 16.33 15.61
C LEU A 136 -16.30 17.70 16.29
N THR A 137 -16.84 18.71 15.62
CA THR A 137 -16.94 20.06 16.17
C THR A 137 -18.33 20.63 16.00
N GLN A 138 -18.80 21.41 16.96
CA GLN A 138 -20.04 22.18 16.87
C GLN A 138 -19.70 23.64 16.62
N LEU A 139 -19.92 24.14 15.41
CA LEU A 139 -19.73 25.51 15.02
C LEU A 139 -21.06 26.10 14.51
N SER A 140 -21.10 27.41 14.29
CA SER A 140 -22.31 28.16 13.93
C SER A 140 -22.61 28.16 12.43
N ASP A 141 -22.39 27.04 11.75
CA ASP A 141 -22.58 26.94 10.28
C ASP A 141 -23.41 25.71 9.92
N SER A 142 -23.60 25.40 8.64
CA SER A 142 -24.36 24.24 8.15
C SER A 142 -23.64 22.90 8.49
N PHE A 143 -24.43 21.85 8.71
CA PHE A 143 -23.87 20.53 8.90
C PHE A 143 -23.25 20.03 7.60
N ALA A 144 -21.92 19.81 7.60
CA ALA A 144 -21.21 19.25 6.46
C ALA A 144 -20.00 18.42 6.92
N PRO A 145 -19.88 17.16 6.50
CA PRO A 145 -18.65 16.42 6.66
C PRO A 145 -17.57 17.00 5.75
N THR A 146 -16.39 17.33 6.29
CA THR A 146 -15.28 17.89 5.51
C THR A 146 -14.42 16.79 4.90
N SER A 147 -14.27 15.66 5.60
CA SER A 147 -13.50 14.51 5.14
C SER A 147 -13.97 13.24 5.85
N ILE A 148 -14.18 12.20 5.07
CA ILE A 148 -14.44 10.84 5.54
C ILE A 148 -13.46 9.94 4.83
N THR A 149 -12.61 9.24 5.60
CA THR A 149 -11.64 8.29 5.07
C THR A 149 -12.00 6.88 5.55
N LYS A 150 -11.81 5.89 4.69
CA LYS A 150 -12.04 4.48 4.98
C LYS A 150 -10.87 3.66 4.43
N ASP A 151 -10.52 2.58 5.11
CA ASP A 151 -9.44 1.65 4.72
C ASP A 151 -9.97 0.36 4.06
N GLY A 152 -11.29 0.14 4.11
CA GLY A 152 -11.93 -0.94 3.39
C GLY A 152 -12.06 -0.67 1.90
N SER A 153 -12.05 -1.72 1.09
CA SER A 153 -12.27 -1.67 -0.36
C SER A 153 -13.33 -2.68 -0.81
N PRO A 154 -14.10 -2.36 -1.87
CA PRO A 154 -15.01 -3.32 -2.46
C PRO A 154 -14.26 -4.51 -3.09
N VAL A 155 -14.94 -5.62 -3.28
CA VAL A 155 -14.44 -6.71 -4.14
C VAL A 155 -14.37 -6.18 -5.58
N GLY A 156 -13.20 -6.31 -6.20
CA GLY A 156 -12.97 -5.93 -7.58
C GLY A 156 -12.27 -7.04 -8.35
N ASN A 157 -12.41 -7.02 -9.69
CA ASN A 157 -11.66 -7.89 -10.56
C ASN A 157 -10.27 -7.28 -10.82
N LEU A 158 -9.25 -8.13 -10.85
CA LEU A 158 -7.90 -7.70 -11.19
C LEU A 158 -7.85 -7.22 -12.65
N THR A 159 -7.49 -5.97 -12.88
CA THR A 159 -7.38 -5.38 -14.22
C THR A 159 -5.96 -5.26 -14.71
N ALA A 160 -5.03 -4.96 -13.81
CA ALA A 160 -3.61 -4.83 -14.15
C ALA A 160 -2.71 -5.25 -12.99
N VAL A 161 -1.51 -5.73 -13.35
CA VAL A 161 -0.41 -5.97 -12.42
C VAL A 161 0.81 -5.27 -12.97
N GLU A 162 1.39 -4.39 -12.17
CA GLU A 162 2.56 -3.59 -12.55
C GLU A 162 3.68 -3.76 -11.54
N VAL A 163 4.91 -3.65 -12.02
CA VAL A 163 6.12 -3.66 -11.19
C VAL A 163 6.72 -2.27 -11.22
N ASP A 164 6.93 -1.68 -10.06
CA ASP A 164 7.60 -0.38 -9.94
C ASP A 164 9.13 -0.51 -9.89
N ASP A 165 9.84 0.63 -9.99
CA ASP A 165 11.30 0.67 -9.99
C ASP A 165 11.94 0.16 -8.69
N ASN A 166 11.16 0.11 -7.60
CA ASN A 166 11.58 -0.43 -6.31
C ASN A 166 11.27 -1.93 -6.15
N GLY A 167 10.77 -2.57 -7.23
CA GLY A 167 10.44 -3.99 -7.25
C GLY A 167 9.12 -4.35 -6.57
N TYR A 168 8.27 -3.39 -6.22
CA TYR A 168 6.94 -3.70 -5.70
C TYR A 168 5.98 -4.06 -6.82
N ILE A 169 5.26 -5.16 -6.62
CA ILE A 169 4.19 -5.59 -7.50
C ILE A 169 2.89 -5.00 -7.00
N THR A 170 2.30 -4.11 -7.79
CA THR A 170 1.04 -3.44 -7.51
C THR A 170 -0.07 -4.04 -8.37
N ALA A 171 -1.12 -4.51 -7.72
CA ALA A 171 -2.36 -4.94 -8.37
C ALA A 171 -3.34 -3.78 -8.44
N THR A 172 -3.92 -3.56 -9.62
CA THR A 172 -5.00 -2.58 -9.86
C THR A 172 -6.28 -3.33 -10.13
N TYR A 173 -7.36 -2.92 -9.47
CA TYR A 173 -8.68 -3.52 -9.58
C TYR A 173 -9.62 -2.59 -10.38
N ASP A 174 -10.70 -3.16 -10.96
CA ASP A 174 -11.72 -2.42 -11.73
C ASP A 174 -12.45 -1.36 -10.91
N THR A 175 -12.41 -1.48 -9.59
CA THR A 175 -12.93 -0.48 -8.64
C THR A 175 -12.03 0.75 -8.48
N GLY A 176 -10.87 0.81 -9.16
CA GLY A 176 -9.85 1.85 -9.01
C GLY A 176 -8.96 1.69 -7.76
N PHE A 177 -9.19 0.65 -6.96
CA PHE A 177 -8.35 0.34 -5.82
C PHE A 177 -7.02 -0.28 -6.28
N THR A 178 -5.91 0.16 -5.68
CA THR A 178 -4.58 -0.40 -5.95
C THR A 178 -3.99 -0.96 -4.66
N ARG A 179 -3.34 -2.12 -4.76
CA ARG A 179 -2.71 -2.78 -3.61
C ARG A 179 -1.33 -3.32 -3.98
N ARG A 180 -0.34 -3.04 -3.16
CA ARG A 180 0.95 -3.75 -3.21
C ARG A 180 0.75 -5.17 -2.69
N ILE A 181 1.02 -6.17 -3.53
CA ILE A 181 0.79 -7.59 -3.20
C ILE A 181 2.07 -8.34 -2.91
N TYR A 182 3.15 -8.02 -3.64
CA TYR A 182 4.46 -8.66 -3.49
C TYR A 182 5.58 -7.65 -3.71
N GLN A 183 6.79 -8.05 -3.35
CA GLN A 183 8.02 -7.36 -3.68
C GLN A 183 9.01 -8.34 -4.29
N ILE A 184 9.70 -7.93 -5.34
CA ILE A 184 10.79 -8.67 -5.99
C ILE A 184 12.09 -8.18 -5.34
N PRO A 185 12.76 -9.00 -4.51
CA PRO A 185 14.06 -8.62 -3.97
C PRO A 185 15.14 -8.78 -5.06
N VAL A 186 16.13 -7.91 -5.04
CA VAL A 186 17.33 -8.04 -5.85
C VAL A 186 18.40 -8.75 -5.05
N VAL A 187 19.04 -9.76 -5.67
CA VAL A 187 20.07 -10.57 -5.04
C VAL A 187 21.44 -9.94 -5.29
N ASP A 188 22.19 -9.74 -4.24
CA ASP A 188 23.59 -9.36 -4.29
C ASP A 188 24.48 -10.46 -3.72
N VAL A 189 25.67 -10.63 -4.29
CA VAL A 189 26.69 -11.59 -3.84
C VAL A 189 28.05 -10.90 -3.79
N PRO A 190 28.92 -11.23 -2.80
CA PRO A 190 30.23 -10.60 -2.65
C PRO A 190 31.14 -10.75 -3.89
N ASN A 191 31.02 -11.87 -4.61
CA ASN A 191 31.78 -12.13 -5.83
C ASN A 191 30.87 -12.70 -6.94
N PRO A 192 30.32 -11.85 -7.81
CA PRO A 192 29.46 -12.31 -8.91
C PRO A 192 30.15 -13.26 -9.89
N ASN A 193 31.46 -13.13 -10.08
CA ASN A 193 32.23 -14.01 -10.96
C ASN A 193 32.39 -15.45 -10.41
N GLY A 194 32.12 -15.65 -9.14
CA GLY A 194 32.11 -16.96 -8.51
C GLY A 194 30.79 -17.72 -8.66
N LEU A 195 29.77 -17.13 -9.27
CA LEU A 195 28.50 -17.80 -9.50
C LEU A 195 28.63 -18.90 -10.56
N ILE A 196 27.94 -20.02 -10.35
CA ILE A 196 27.84 -21.09 -11.34
C ILE A 196 26.70 -20.77 -12.29
N SER A 197 27.02 -20.59 -13.58
CA SER A 197 26.00 -20.39 -14.61
C SER A 197 25.28 -21.71 -14.92
N LEU A 198 23.96 -21.67 -14.93
CA LEU A 198 23.08 -22.76 -15.30
C LEU A 198 22.35 -22.42 -16.61
N ASN A 199 21.50 -23.35 -17.07
CA ASN A 199 20.64 -23.12 -18.23
C ASN A 199 19.60 -22.02 -17.95
N ASN A 200 19.06 -21.41 -19.01
CA ASN A 200 18.00 -20.40 -18.95
C ASN A 200 18.37 -19.11 -18.20
N GLN A 201 19.64 -18.68 -18.30
CA GLN A 201 20.14 -17.44 -17.65
C GLN A 201 19.95 -17.45 -16.12
N THR A 202 20.05 -18.62 -15.51
CA THR A 202 20.00 -18.76 -14.05
C THR A 202 21.39 -19.00 -13.48
N PHE A 203 21.58 -18.61 -12.23
CA PHE A 203 22.84 -18.71 -11.52
C PHE A 203 22.66 -19.39 -10.18
N GLN A 204 23.65 -20.16 -9.78
CA GLN A 204 23.68 -20.81 -8.46
C GLN A 204 24.86 -20.26 -7.66
N VAL A 205 24.63 -20.00 -6.39
CA VAL A 205 25.69 -19.61 -5.46
C VAL A 205 26.69 -20.73 -5.27
N SER A 206 27.96 -20.37 -5.13
CA SER A 206 29.08 -21.29 -4.88
C SER A 206 29.88 -20.85 -3.65
N PRO A 207 30.80 -21.66 -3.14
CA PRO A 207 31.74 -21.23 -2.10
C PRO A 207 32.60 -20.02 -2.52
N GLN A 208 32.81 -19.85 -3.83
CA GLN A 208 33.60 -18.75 -4.38
C GLN A 208 32.79 -17.46 -4.54
N SER A 209 31.46 -17.55 -4.72
CA SER A 209 30.59 -16.37 -4.79
C SER A 209 30.30 -15.79 -3.42
N GLY A 210 30.38 -16.60 -2.38
CA GLY A 210 29.89 -16.27 -1.04
C GLY A 210 28.39 -16.43 -0.90
N SER A 211 27.85 -16.05 0.27
CA SER A 211 26.42 -16.08 0.55
C SER A 211 25.72 -14.92 -0.16
N PHE A 212 24.47 -15.16 -0.56
CA PHE A 212 23.65 -14.11 -1.16
C PHE A 212 22.97 -13.25 -0.09
N PHE A 213 22.73 -11.99 -0.44
CA PHE A 213 21.95 -11.03 0.33
C PHE A 213 20.77 -10.56 -0.50
N LEU A 214 19.64 -10.30 0.15
CA LEU A 214 18.44 -9.77 -0.48
C LEU A 214 18.33 -8.28 -0.14
N TRP A 215 18.23 -7.46 -1.17
CA TRP A 215 18.08 -6.01 -1.09
C TRP A 215 16.76 -5.58 -1.72
N ASN A 216 16.26 -4.42 -1.32
CA ASN A 216 15.23 -3.76 -2.11
C ASN A 216 15.87 -3.22 -3.39
N ALA A 217 15.13 -3.24 -4.48
CA ALA A 217 15.60 -2.64 -5.73
C ALA A 217 15.89 -1.15 -5.53
N GLY A 218 17.01 -0.68 -6.04
CA GLY A 218 17.47 0.70 -5.89
C GLY A 218 18.17 1.02 -4.57
N ASP A 219 18.23 0.09 -3.62
CA ASP A 219 18.93 0.28 -2.36
C ASP A 219 20.35 -0.33 -2.42
N GLY A 220 21.32 0.31 -1.74
CA GLY A 220 22.68 -0.19 -1.59
C GLY A 220 23.41 -0.39 -2.93
N PRO A 221 23.99 -1.59 -3.17
CA PRO A 221 24.74 -1.87 -4.40
C PRO A 221 23.85 -2.30 -5.57
N THR A 222 22.52 -2.37 -5.38
CA THR A 222 21.60 -2.92 -6.38
C THR A 222 21.02 -1.85 -7.30
N GLY A 223 20.69 -2.25 -8.54
CA GLY A 223 19.97 -1.40 -9.49
C GLY A 223 18.46 -1.43 -9.29
N ALA A 224 17.77 -0.54 -10.00
CA ALA A 224 16.31 -0.52 -10.06
C ALA A 224 15.77 -1.67 -10.91
N VAL A 225 14.54 -2.11 -10.63
CA VAL A 225 13.79 -3.05 -11.47
C VAL A 225 13.04 -2.26 -12.54
N VAL A 226 13.07 -2.73 -13.78
CA VAL A 226 12.29 -2.12 -14.87
C VAL A 226 11.19 -3.08 -15.28
N GLY A 227 9.94 -2.65 -15.08
CA GLY A 227 8.76 -3.39 -15.50
C GLY A 227 8.64 -3.43 -17.03
N TYR A 228 7.96 -4.44 -17.58
CA TYR A 228 7.68 -4.61 -19.01
C TYR A 228 8.93 -4.63 -19.93
N ALA A 229 10.13 -4.78 -19.36
CA ALA A 229 11.38 -4.82 -20.07
C ALA A 229 12.01 -6.22 -20.04
N ARG A 230 12.82 -6.52 -21.04
CA ARG A 230 13.69 -7.69 -21.08
C ARG A 230 15.12 -7.23 -21.19
N GLU A 231 15.98 -7.79 -20.37
CA GLU A 231 17.40 -7.51 -20.47
C GLU A 231 17.95 -7.99 -21.82
N GLY A 232 18.62 -7.08 -22.54
CA GLY A 232 19.32 -7.39 -23.78
C GLY A 232 20.70 -7.94 -23.50
N SER A 233 21.31 -8.59 -24.50
CA SER A 233 22.71 -9.01 -24.43
C SER A 233 23.63 -7.79 -24.46
N ALA A 234 24.57 -7.71 -23.52
CA ALA A 234 25.65 -6.71 -23.53
C ALA A 234 26.78 -7.05 -24.51
N THR A 235 26.71 -8.20 -25.21
CA THR A 235 27.73 -8.64 -26.16
C THR A 235 27.65 -7.84 -27.45
N ASP A 236 28.75 -7.13 -27.79
CA ASP A 236 28.89 -6.50 -29.10
C ASP A 236 29.31 -7.55 -30.14
N VAL A 237 28.32 -7.99 -30.93
CA VAL A 237 28.53 -9.00 -31.98
C VAL A 237 29.58 -8.55 -33.01
N ALA A 238 29.65 -7.25 -33.33
CA ALA A 238 30.61 -6.74 -34.31
C ALA A 238 32.05 -6.82 -33.77
N ALA A 239 32.23 -6.50 -32.48
CA ALA A 239 33.52 -6.65 -31.81
C ALA A 239 33.96 -8.11 -31.75
N GLU A 240 33.08 -9.03 -31.40
CA GLU A 240 33.36 -10.47 -31.33
C GLU A 240 33.70 -11.07 -32.72
N LEU A 241 32.95 -10.68 -33.77
CA LEU A 241 33.29 -11.08 -35.14
C LEU A 241 34.66 -10.55 -35.58
N THR A 242 35.00 -9.33 -35.21
CA THR A 242 36.32 -8.74 -35.50
C THR A 242 37.43 -9.54 -34.80
N ASN A 243 37.28 -9.87 -33.54
CA ASN A 243 38.18 -10.71 -32.77
C ASN A 243 38.33 -12.10 -33.38
N LEU A 244 37.21 -12.70 -33.85
CA LEU A 244 37.21 -13.98 -34.54
C LEU A 244 38.05 -13.91 -35.84
N ILE A 245 37.84 -12.87 -36.66
CA ILE A 245 38.61 -12.67 -37.90
C ILE A 245 40.11 -12.48 -37.61
N GLN A 246 40.44 -11.72 -36.59
CA GLN A 246 41.85 -11.54 -36.17
C GLN A 246 42.47 -12.85 -35.72
N THR A 247 41.73 -13.65 -34.94
CA THR A 247 42.20 -14.97 -34.49
C THR A 247 42.39 -15.93 -35.66
N GLN A 248 41.45 -15.95 -36.63
CA GLN A 248 41.59 -16.76 -37.85
C GLN A 248 42.81 -16.34 -38.68
N ARG A 249 43.07 -15.03 -38.83
CA ARG A 249 44.25 -14.52 -39.54
C ARG A 249 45.56 -14.91 -38.84
N ALA A 250 45.57 -14.79 -37.51
CA ALA A 250 46.75 -15.19 -36.71
C ALA A 250 47.00 -16.71 -36.85
N TYR A 251 45.96 -17.53 -36.79
CA TYR A 251 46.07 -18.97 -36.99
C TYR A 251 46.59 -19.32 -38.39
N SER A 252 46.03 -18.69 -39.45
CA SER A 252 46.49 -18.90 -40.83
C SER A 252 47.93 -18.46 -41.04
N SER A 253 48.33 -17.34 -40.40
CA SER A 253 49.74 -16.85 -40.45
C SER A 253 50.68 -17.85 -39.78
N ASN A 254 50.35 -18.34 -38.60
CA ASN A 254 51.14 -19.34 -37.88
C ASN A 254 51.26 -20.65 -38.66
N ALA A 255 50.16 -21.10 -39.30
CA ALA A 255 50.19 -22.28 -40.14
C ALA A 255 51.16 -22.13 -41.36
N LYS A 256 51.17 -20.94 -41.99
CA LYS A 256 52.12 -20.62 -43.05
C LYS A 256 53.56 -20.63 -42.57
N VAL A 257 53.86 -20.09 -41.40
CA VAL A 257 55.18 -20.12 -40.79
C VAL A 257 55.63 -21.56 -40.59
N ILE A 258 54.77 -22.45 -40.08
CA ILE A 258 55.12 -23.87 -39.91
C ILE A 258 55.40 -24.53 -41.25
N GLN A 259 54.56 -24.28 -42.28
CA GLN A 259 54.80 -24.80 -43.64
C GLN A 259 56.13 -24.33 -44.20
N THR A 260 56.49 -23.03 -44.05
CA THR A 260 57.75 -22.49 -44.54
C THR A 260 58.96 -23.11 -43.81
N VAL A 261 58.81 -23.36 -42.49
CA VAL A 261 59.90 -24.06 -41.73
C VAL A 261 60.03 -25.51 -42.21
N ASP A 262 58.93 -26.23 -42.49
CA ASP A 262 58.97 -27.60 -43.05
C ASP A 262 59.63 -27.62 -44.43
N GLU A 263 59.28 -26.64 -45.29
CA GLU A 263 59.95 -26.49 -46.63
C GLU A 263 61.43 -26.22 -46.50
N MET A 264 61.80 -25.33 -45.60
CA MET A 264 63.25 -25.03 -45.33
C MET A 264 64.03 -26.28 -44.83
N LEU A 265 63.39 -27.07 -43.93
CA LEU A 265 63.98 -28.30 -43.40
C LEU A 265 64.13 -29.35 -44.50
N GLN A 266 63.13 -29.50 -45.39
CA GLN A 266 63.27 -30.38 -46.54
C GLN A 266 64.36 -29.97 -47.52
N GLU A 267 64.45 -28.67 -47.81
CA GLU A 267 65.51 -28.14 -48.67
C GLU A 267 66.92 -28.37 -48.06
N THR A 268 67.07 -28.13 -46.76
CA THR A 268 68.38 -28.35 -46.04
C THR A 268 68.70 -29.84 -45.97
N THR A 269 67.79 -30.75 -45.89
CA THR A 269 68.06 -32.18 -45.93
C THR A 269 68.35 -32.67 -47.34
N ASN A 270 67.83 -32.03 -48.41
CA ASN A 270 68.18 -32.33 -49.80
C ASN A 270 69.53 -31.83 -50.22
N ILE A 271 70.03 -30.71 -49.66
CA ILE A 271 71.43 -30.19 -49.94
C ILE A 271 72.47 -31.09 -49.34
N LYS A 272 72.18 -31.92 -48.37
CA LYS A 272 73.13 -32.81 -47.69
C LYS A 272 73.25 -34.18 -48.41
N ARG A 273 72.62 -34.39 -49.53
CA ARG A 273 72.78 -35.52 -50.44
C ARG A 273 73.55 -35.05 -51.65
#